data_9a2c6fdbc2fb0fed383f8defc5bd1054
#
_entry.id   9a2c6fdbc2fb0fed383f8defc5bd1054
#
_cell.length_a   1.000
_cell.length_b   1.000
_cell.length_c   1.000
_cell.angle_alpha   90.00
_cell.angle_beta   90.00
_cell.angle_gamma   90.00
#
_symmetry.space_group_name_H-M   'P 1'
#
loop_
_entity.id
_entity.type
_entity.pdbx_description
1 polymer ?
#
loop_
_entity_poly.entity_id
_entity_poly.type
_entity_poly.pdbx_seq_one_letter_code
_entity_poly.pdbx_strand_id
1 'polypeptide(L)'
;LHPTLYPQIVESYGFQKALMQTKLHISGVAEEMTYEEYFLKYKKPSFIQTVKKYTLGLPDLISSSLKTKDIHTSITSLNLIAMSEDDFSLMKLLSEQMAIEINEKGGYVALSVTMPEALASTQMVIKAQSLLQEAIIAHKAKKAKEDLLFIEERYAEKKTEFNNAQQKLALYRDANRNVNTAIALTEVERLESEYQLAFSVYSELAKQVETQKIQVKEDTPVFAVLKEAVVPLKKSGTPKSLPLIICIFLGLLFSGGFVLLKKPVENVIKEIKRKN
;
A
#
# COMPACT_ATOMS: atom_id res chain seq x y z
N LEU A 1 -10.73 2.42 7.62
CA LEU A 1 -10.05 2.09 6.38
C LEU A 1 -10.53 0.70 5.93
N HIS A 2 -11.02 0.58 4.68
CA HIS A 2 -11.47 -0.70 4.16
C HIS A 2 -10.26 -1.60 3.87
N PRO A 3 -10.33 -2.92 4.18
CA PRO A 3 -9.19 -3.83 3.97
C PRO A 3 -8.65 -3.87 2.53
N THR A 4 -9.48 -3.59 1.53
CA THR A 4 -9.07 -3.52 0.11
C THR A 4 -7.99 -2.48 -0.20
N LEU A 5 -7.75 -1.54 0.71
CA LEU A 5 -6.68 -0.53 0.59
C LEU A 5 -5.33 -1.01 1.16
N TYR A 6 -5.28 -2.13 1.87
CA TYR A 6 -4.04 -2.63 2.47
C TYR A 6 -2.96 -2.98 1.44
N PRO A 7 -3.27 -3.55 0.26
CA PRO A 7 -2.27 -3.75 -0.78
C PRO A 7 -1.59 -2.44 -1.21
N GLN A 8 -2.35 -1.34 -1.33
CA GLN A 8 -1.79 -0.03 -1.70
C GLN A 8 -0.83 0.52 -0.63
N ILE A 9 -1.11 0.23 0.66
CA ILE A 9 -0.18 0.59 1.74
C ILE A 9 1.12 -0.20 1.60
N VAL A 10 1.01 -1.50 1.38
CA VAL A 10 2.16 -2.42 1.24
C VAL A 10 3.00 -2.10 -0.01
N GLU A 11 2.37 -1.64 -1.08
CA GLU A 11 3.03 -1.22 -2.33
C GLU A 11 3.60 0.21 -2.25
N SER A 12 3.26 0.98 -1.22
CA SER A 12 3.75 2.35 -1.09
C SER A 12 5.27 2.41 -0.90
N TYR A 13 5.90 3.44 -1.48
CA TYR A 13 7.34 3.67 -1.37
C TYR A 13 7.82 3.69 0.08
N GLY A 14 7.12 4.41 0.95
CA GLY A 14 7.50 4.53 2.37
C GLY A 14 7.50 3.19 3.10
N PHE A 15 6.48 2.36 2.87
CA PHE A 15 6.39 1.03 3.44
C PHE A 15 7.51 0.12 2.96
N GLN A 16 7.71 0.04 1.64
CA GLN A 16 8.72 -0.83 1.05
C GLN A 16 10.14 -0.38 1.44
N LYS A 17 10.41 0.91 1.48
CA LYS A 17 11.72 1.44 1.93
C LYS A 17 11.98 1.11 3.40
N ALA A 18 11.00 1.30 4.27
CA ALA A 18 11.11 0.90 5.69
C ALA A 18 11.35 -0.60 5.86
N LEU A 19 10.71 -1.42 5.02
CA LEU A 19 10.89 -2.87 5.04
C LEU A 19 12.28 -3.28 4.52
N MET A 20 12.80 -2.63 3.47
CA MET A 20 14.15 -2.87 2.95
C MET A 20 15.26 -2.50 3.94
N GLN A 21 15.02 -1.53 4.81
CA GLN A 21 15.94 -1.13 5.88
C GLN A 21 15.87 -2.01 7.12
N THR A 22 15.00 -3.02 7.12
CA THR A 22 14.89 -3.95 8.25
C THR A 22 16.16 -4.77 8.41
N LYS A 23 16.70 -4.79 9.63
CA LYS A 23 17.84 -5.61 9.99
C LYS A 23 17.43 -7.07 10.13
N LEU A 24 18.14 -7.94 9.45
CA LEU A 24 17.90 -9.37 9.35
C LEU A 24 19.08 -10.15 9.90
N HIS A 25 18.77 -11.17 10.68
CA HIS A 25 19.75 -12.19 11.06
C HIS A 25 19.78 -13.29 9.99
N ILE A 26 20.94 -13.51 9.41
CA ILE A 26 21.16 -14.49 8.36
C ILE A 26 21.91 -15.69 8.94
N SER A 27 21.43 -16.92 8.71
CA SER A 27 22.09 -18.13 9.21
C SER A 27 23.52 -18.22 8.68
N GLY A 28 24.49 -18.31 9.60
CA GLY A 28 25.92 -18.41 9.26
C GLY A 28 26.63 -17.07 9.09
N VAL A 29 25.96 -15.94 9.32
CA VAL A 29 26.57 -14.61 9.37
C VAL A 29 26.40 -14.06 10.77
N ALA A 30 27.50 -13.61 11.40
CA ALA A 30 27.48 -13.10 12.76
C ALA A 30 26.89 -11.68 12.88
N GLU A 31 26.90 -10.91 11.79
CA GLU A 31 26.42 -9.54 11.77
C GLU A 31 25.02 -9.47 11.19
N GLU A 32 24.20 -8.59 11.76
CA GLU A 32 22.92 -8.22 11.19
C GLU A 32 23.15 -7.40 9.93
N MET A 33 22.38 -7.66 8.89
CA MET A 33 22.39 -6.87 7.66
C MET A 33 20.98 -6.50 7.24
N THR A 34 20.83 -5.39 6.52
CA THR A 34 19.54 -5.00 5.98
C THR A 34 19.16 -5.87 4.78
N TYR A 35 17.86 -5.90 4.43
CA TYR A 35 17.39 -6.55 3.21
C TYR A 35 18.15 -6.03 1.97
N GLU A 36 18.38 -4.70 1.93
CA GLU A 36 19.14 -4.04 0.86
C GLU A 36 20.58 -4.58 0.78
N GLU A 37 21.30 -4.64 1.89
CA GLU A 37 22.66 -5.19 1.94
C GLU A 37 22.71 -6.67 1.56
N TYR A 38 21.71 -7.45 1.98
CA TYR A 38 21.64 -8.86 1.66
C TYR A 38 21.56 -9.11 0.15
N PHE A 39 20.72 -8.36 -0.57
CA PHE A 39 20.56 -8.58 -2.00
C PHE A 39 21.60 -7.86 -2.86
N LEU A 40 22.12 -6.71 -2.46
CA LEU A 40 23.14 -5.99 -3.22
C LEU A 40 24.56 -6.56 -3.03
N LYS A 41 24.93 -6.90 -1.79
CA LYS A 41 26.31 -7.24 -1.45
C LYS A 41 26.51 -8.72 -1.17
N TYR A 42 25.61 -9.35 -0.41
CA TYR A 42 25.82 -10.71 0.07
C TYR A 42 25.39 -11.77 -0.93
N LYS A 43 24.23 -11.62 -1.54
CA LYS A 43 23.69 -12.59 -2.49
C LYS A 43 24.09 -12.23 -3.93
N LYS A 44 25.19 -12.82 -4.42
CA LYS A 44 25.55 -12.71 -5.84
C LYS A 44 24.43 -13.27 -6.73
N PRO A 45 24.11 -12.63 -7.87
CA PRO A 45 23.08 -13.12 -8.78
C PRO A 45 23.39 -14.57 -9.19
N SER A 46 22.40 -15.44 -9.09
CA SER A 46 22.54 -16.84 -9.51
C SER A 46 22.87 -16.90 -11.01
N PHE A 47 23.73 -17.85 -11.41
CA PHE A 47 24.08 -18.11 -12.81
C PHE A 47 22.83 -18.16 -13.74
N ILE A 48 21.73 -18.72 -13.25
CA ILE A 48 20.45 -18.77 -13.98
C ILE A 48 19.86 -17.38 -14.24
N GLN A 49 19.97 -16.44 -13.29
CA GLN A 49 19.52 -15.04 -13.48
C GLN A 49 20.43 -14.32 -14.48
N THR A 50 21.74 -14.60 -14.45
CA THR A 50 22.71 -14.07 -15.40
C THR A 50 22.43 -14.59 -16.81
N VAL A 51 22.18 -15.91 -16.97
CA VAL A 51 21.79 -16.51 -18.25
C VAL A 51 20.45 -15.97 -18.75
N LYS A 52 19.44 -15.81 -17.87
CA LYS A 52 18.14 -15.23 -18.23
C LYS A 52 18.27 -13.77 -18.70
N LYS A 53 19.16 -12.99 -18.09
CA LYS A 53 19.47 -11.61 -18.50
C LYS A 53 20.13 -11.57 -19.88
N TYR A 54 20.99 -12.53 -20.20
CA TYR A 54 21.72 -12.56 -21.49
C TYR A 54 20.97 -13.27 -22.63
N THR A 55 20.02 -14.17 -22.33
CA THR A 55 19.29 -14.91 -23.39
C THR A 55 17.92 -14.33 -23.69
N LEU A 56 17.16 -13.88 -22.66
CA LEU A 56 15.80 -13.33 -22.83
C LEU A 56 15.74 -11.80 -22.71
N GLY A 57 16.78 -11.17 -22.16
CA GLY A 57 16.89 -9.72 -21.97
C GLY A 57 17.72 -8.99 -23.04
N LEU A 58 18.09 -9.63 -24.13
CA LEU A 58 18.84 -8.99 -25.23
C LEU A 58 18.19 -7.71 -25.78
N PRO A 59 16.86 -7.62 -25.95
CA PRO A 59 16.21 -6.38 -26.37
C PRO A 59 16.36 -5.24 -25.36
N ASP A 60 16.33 -5.56 -24.06
CA ASP A 60 16.46 -4.56 -22.99
C ASP A 60 17.89 -4.05 -22.81
N LEU A 61 18.90 -4.91 -23.02
CA LEU A 61 20.32 -4.52 -22.95
C LEU A 61 20.71 -3.59 -24.09
N ILE A 62 20.13 -3.76 -25.29
CA ILE A 62 20.38 -2.87 -26.43
C ILE A 62 19.68 -1.53 -26.22
N SER A 63 18.49 -1.52 -25.63
CA SER A 63 17.76 -0.30 -25.31
C SER A 63 18.39 0.50 -24.15
N SER A 64 18.99 -0.18 -23.17
CA SER A 64 19.66 0.48 -22.03
C SER A 64 21.00 1.11 -22.41
N SER A 65 21.72 0.54 -23.38
CA SER A 65 22.97 1.14 -23.92
C SER A 65 22.71 2.45 -24.70
N LEU A 66 21.48 2.72 -25.11
CA LEU A 66 21.09 3.94 -25.81
C LEU A 66 20.46 5.00 -24.88
N LYS A 67 20.26 4.67 -23.60
CA LYS A 67 19.67 5.58 -22.59
C LYS A 67 20.62 5.81 -21.42
N THR A 68 21.77 6.37 -21.68
CA THR A 68 22.58 6.94 -20.60
C THR A 68 22.53 8.44 -20.72
N LYS A 69 21.66 9.06 -19.98
CA LYS A 69 21.91 10.42 -19.51
C LYS A 69 21.40 10.49 -18.08
N ASP A 70 22.36 10.51 -17.17
CA ASP A 70 22.14 10.77 -15.76
C ASP A 70 21.32 12.05 -15.61
N ILE A 71 20.08 11.91 -15.19
CA ILE A 71 19.27 13.03 -14.71
C ILE A 71 19.68 13.25 -13.24
N HIS A 72 20.94 13.58 -13.02
CA HIS A 72 21.37 14.31 -11.83
C HIS A 72 21.06 15.80 -12.06
N THR A 73 19.81 16.13 -12.28
CA THR A 73 19.37 17.52 -12.21
C THR A 73 19.02 17.81 -10.77
N SER A 74 19.68 18.79 -10.20
CA SER A 74 19.50 19.35 -8.88
C SER A 74 18.03 19.63 -8.56
N ILE A 75 17.33 18.60 -8.03
CA ILE A 75 15.94 18.72 -7.55
C ILE A 75 16.00 18.97 -6.03
N THR A 76 16.71 20.02 -5.62
CA THR A 76 16.88 20.36 -4.20
C THR A 76 15.77 21.28 -3.67
N SER A 77 14.79 21.66 -4.50
CA SER A 77 13.75 22.64 -4.11
C SER A 77 12.29 22.15 -4.17
N LEU A 78 12.08 20.92 -4.60
CA LEU A 78 10.75 20.30 -4.56
C LEU A 78 10.87 19.05 -3.67
N ASN A 79 9.94 18.87 -2.74
CA ASN A 79 9.83 17.66 -1.90
C ASN A 79 9.55 16.40 -2.75
N LEU A 80 10.32 16.17 -3.79
CA LEU A 80 10.22 15.02 -4.68
C LEU A 80 11.11 13.90 -4.14
N ILE A 81 10.53 12.73 -4.01
CA ILE A 81 11.25 11.51 -3.63
C ILE A 81 11.99 11.04 -4.89
N ALA A 82 13.31 11.24 -4.95
CA ALA A 82 14.15 10.66 -6.00
C ALA A 82 14.40 9.18 -5.66
N MET A 83 14.00 8.29 -6.54
CA MET A 83 14.25 6.84 -6.42
C MET A 83 15.50 6.49 -7.21
N SER A 84 16.46 5.78 -6.60
CA SER A 84 17.63 5.26 -7.31
C SER A 84 17.24 4.02 -8.15
N GLU A 85 18.05 3.68 -9.17
CA GLU A 85 17.83 2.45 -9.94
C GLU A 85 17.93 1.18 -9.07
N ASP A 86 18.82 1.20 -8.09
CA ASP A 86 18.96 0.12 -7.11
C ASP A 86 17.71 -0.01 -6.24
N ASP A 87 17.19 1.11 -5.72
CA ASP A 87 15.93 1.13 -4.97
C ASP A 87 14.78 0.56 -5.79
N PHE A 88 14.65 0.98 -7.06
CA PHE A 88 13.59 0.49 -7.94
C PHE A 88 13.69 -1.03 -8.17
N SER A 89 14.90 -1.53 -8.43
CA SER A 89 15.12 -2.96 -8.66
C SER A 89 14.85 -3.79 -7.41
N LEU A 90 15.23 -3.29 -6.23
CA LEU A 90 14.99 -3.94 -4.94
C LEU A 90 13.50 -3.91 -4.56
N MET A 91 12.80 -2.80 -4.79
CA MET A 91 11.37 -2.71 -4.56
C MET A 91 10.59 -3.68 -5.45
N LYS A 92 10.96 -3.79 -6.71
CA LYS A 92 10.37 -4.77 -7.62
C LYS A 92 10.58 -6.21 -7.13
N LEU A 93 11.81 -6.53 -6.69
CA LEU A 93 12.12 -7.83 -6.12
C LEU A 93 11.31 -8.11 -4.85
N LEU A 94 11.20 -7.12 -3.96
CA LEU A 94 10.41 -7.22 -2.73
C LEU A 94 8.93 -7.43 -3.05
N SER A 95 8.37 -6.72 -4.01
CA SER A 95 6.98 -6.90 -4.45
C SER A 95 6.70 -8.31 -5.00
N GLU A 96 7.66 -8.91 -5.70
CA GLU A 96 7.57 -10.30 -6.18
C GLU A 96 7.68 -11.33 -5.03
N GLN A 97 8.34 -10.97 -3.92
CA GLN A 97 8.57 -11.83 -2.77
C GLN A 97 7.49 -11.69 -1.69
N MET A 98 6.72 -10.62 -1.71
CA MET A 98 5.68 -10.34 -0.73
C MET A 98 4.31 -10.47 -1.36
N ALA A 99 3.39 -11.18 -0.68
CA ALA A 99 2.01 -11.25 -1.08
C ALA A 99 1.10 -10.91 0.10
N ILE A 100 0.06 -10.13 -0.19
CA ILE A 100 -1.03 -9.83 0.73
C ILE A 100 -2.33 -10.37 0.14
N GLU A 101 -3.04 -11.17 0.91
CA GLU A 101 -4.30 -11.78 0.51
C GLU A 101 -5.40 -11.39 1.49
N ILE A 102 -6.51 -10.87 0.96
CA ILE A 102 -7.64 -10.41 1.76
C ILE A 102 -8.77 -11.41 1.61
N ASN A 103 -9.17 -12.02 2.72
CA ASN A 103 -10.33 -12.86 2.77
C ASN A 103 -11.50 -12.10 3.41
N GLU A 104 -12.31 -11.44 2.59
CA GLU A 104 -13.46 -10.67 3.07
C GLU A 104 -14.51 -11.54 3.76
N LYS A 105 -14.71 -12.77 3.28
CA LYS A 105 -15.69 -13.71 3.88
C LYS A 105 -15.21 -14.20 5.25
N GLY A 106 -13.92 -14.43 5.40
CA GLY A 106 -13.32 -14.87 6.65
C GLY A 106 -12.94 -13.70 7.59
N GLY A 107 -12.98 -12.46 7.12
CA GLY A 107 -12.64 -11.28 7.91
C GLY A 107 -11.18 -11.20 8.32
N TYR A 108 -10.25 -11.82 7.57
CA TYR A 108 -8.82 -11.79 7.87
C TYR A 108 -7.98 -11.38 6.67
N VAL A 109 -6.77 -10.92 6.98
CA VAL A 109 -5.73 -10.59 5.99
C VAL A 109 -4.55 -11.51 6.23
N ALA A 110 -4.07 -12.18 5.18
CA ALA A 110 -2.89 -13.01 5.21
C ALA A 110 -1.74 -12.26 4.52
N LEU A 111 -0.61 -12.14 5.23
CA LEU A 111 0.62 -11.55 4.73
C LEU A 111 1.67 -12.64 4.64
N SER A 112 2.32 -12.77 3.49
CA SER A 112 3.39 -13.74 3.28
C SER A 112 4.60 -13.10 2.63
N VAL A 113 5.80 -13.54 3.04
CA VAL A 113 7.08 -13.10 2.46
C VAL A 113 7.90 -14.32 2.12
N THR A 114 8.40 -14.39 0.90
CA THR A 114 9.23 -15.50 0.41
C THR A 114 10.66 -15.02 0.22
N MET A 115 11.59 -15.58 0.99
CA MET A 115 13.03 -15.28 0.88
C MET A 115 13.85 -16.56 0.68
N PRO A 116 15.09 -16.44 0.19
CA PRO A 116 15.99 -17.58 0.05
C PRO A 116 16.32 -18.25 1.38
N GLU A 117 16.19 -17.54 2.49
CA GLU A 117 16.47 -18.00 3.82
C GLU A 117 15.24 -17.98 4.72
N ALA A 118 15.02 -19.07 5.46
CA ALA A 118 13.84 -19.27 6.28
C ALA A 118 13.74 -18.26 7.44
N LEU A 119 14.85 -18.01 8.14
CA LEU A 119 14.87 -17.08 9.28
C LEU A 119 14.59 -15.65 8.83
N ALA A 120 15.26 -15.20 7.76
CA ALA A 120 15.06 -13.87 7.20
C ALA A 120 13.62 -13.66 6.70
N SER A 121 12.99 -14.67 6.05
CA SER A 121 11.60 -14.57 5.61
C SER A 121 10.64 -14.39 6.78
N THR A 122 10.88 -15.06 7.90
CA THR A 122 10.06 -14.90 9.11
C THR A 122 10.22 -13.51 9.72
N GLN A 123 11.45 -13.01 9.84
CA GLN A 123 11.71 -11.65 10.36
C GLN A 123 11.07 -10.58 9.48
N MET A 124 11.16 -10.74 8.15
CA MET A 124 10.53 -9.83 7.19
C MET A 124 9.01 -9.81 7.32
N VAL A 125 8.37 -10.98 7.49
CA VAL A 125 6.90 -11.00 7.63
C VAL A 125 6.45 -10.38 8.96
N ILE A 126 7.19 -10.60 10.05
CA ILE A 126 6.91 -9.97 11.35
C ILE A 126 7.03 -8.44 11.22
N LYS A 127 8.09 -7.95 10.57
CA LYS A 127 8.29 -6.51 10.37
C LYS A 127 7.25 -5.92 9.43
N ALA A 128 6.91 -6.60 8.35
CA ALA A 128 5.85 -6.18 7.44
C ALA A 128 4.49 -6.09 8.14
N GLN A 129 4.17 -7.05 9.02
CA GLN A 129 2.98 -7.01 9.87
C GLN A 129 2.98 -5.78 10.77
N SER A 130 4.06 -5.51 11.50
CA SER A 130 4.19 -4.34 12.38
C SER A 130 4.02 -3.03 11.59
N LEU A 131 4.71 -2.88 10.46
CA LEU A 131 4.61 -1.70 9.60
C LEU A 131 3.19 -1.50 9.05
N LEU A 132 2.52 -2.58 8.67
CA LEU A 132 1.14 -2.51 8.17
C LEU A 132 0.18 -2.05 9.29
N GLN A 133 0.32 -2.61 10.49
CA GLN A 133 -0.45 -2.22 11.65
C GLN A 133 -0.24 -0.74 12.00
N GLU A 134 1.03 -0.30 12.07
CA GLU A 134 1.39 1.10 12.32
C GLU A 134 0.80 2.04 11.27
N ALA A 135 0.89 1.69 9.99
CA ALA A 135 0.35 2.50 8.89
C ALA A 135 -1.18 2.62 8.97
N ILE A 136 -1.89 1.53 9.28
CA ILE A 136 -3.35 1.55 9.43
C ILE A 136 -3.76 2.40 10.64
N ILE A 137 -3.08 2.25 11.78
CA ILE A 137 -3.32 3.04 13.00
C ILE A 137 -3.10 4.52 12.70
N ALA A 138 -1.97 4.87 12.09
CA ALA A 138 -1.64 6.25 11.75
C ALA A 138 -2.66 6.88 10.80
N HIS A 139 -3.12 6.13 9.78
CA HIS A 139 -4.14 6.61 8.85
C HIS A 139 -5.49 6.86 9.54
N LYS A 140 -5.94 5.92 10.39
CA LYS A 140 -7.19 6.08 11.15
C LYS A 140 -7.13 7.25 12.12
N ALA A 141 -6.03 7.36 12.88
CA ALA A 141 -5.83 8.46 13.80
C ALA A 141 -5.80 9.83 13.09
N LYS A 142 -5.17 9.91 11.92
CA LYS A 142 -5.16 11.11 11.09
C LYS A 142 -6.58 11.47 10.64
N LYS A 143 -7.33 10.51 10.10
CA LYS A 143 -8.71 10.74 9.67
C LYS A 143 -9.62 11.18 10.82
N ALA A 144 -9.55 10.50 11.96
CA ALA A 144 -10.35 10.87 13.14
C ALA A 144 -10.07 12.30 13.63
N LYS A 145 -8.79 12.74 13.56
CA LYS A 145 -8.42 14.13 13.88
C LYS A 145 -8.95 15.13 12.85
N GLU A 146 -8.91 14.82 11.57
CA GLU A 146 -9.46 15.67 10.51
C GLU A 146 -10.97 15.82 10.66
N ASP A 147 -11.68 14.73 10.94
CA ASP A 147 -13.12 14.73 11.19
C ASP A 147 -13.47 15.56 12.47
N LEU A 148 -12.66 15.45 13.54
CA LEU A 148 -12.83 16.26 14.75
C LEU A 148 -12.65 17.75 14.47
N LEU A 149 -11.60 18.15 13.78
CA LEU A 149 -11.35 19.54 13.42
C LEU A 149 -12.52 20.13 12.61
N PHE A 150 -13.02 19.39 11.62
CA PHE A 150 -14.17 19.82 10.83
C PHE A 150 -15.41 20.06 11.69
N ILE A 151 -15.72 19.14 12.62
CA ILE A 151 -16.88 19.29 13.52
C ILE A 151 -16.67 20.45 14.50
N GLU A 152 -15.45 20.65 15.03
CA GLU A 152 -15.14 21.78 15.92
C GLU A 152 -15.29 23.14 15.23
N GLU A 153 -14.88 23.25 13.96
CA GLU A 153 -15.10 24.47 13.15
C GLU A 153 -16.59 24.74 12.98
N ARG A 154 -17.39 23.73 12.62
CA ARG A 154 -18.84 23.87 12.50
C ARG A 154 -19.52 24.22 13.82
N TYR A 155 -19.09 23.63 14.91
CA TYR A 155 -19.56 23.95 16.25
C TYR A 155 -19.30 25.42 16.62
N ALA A 156 -18.10 25.94 16.35
CA ALA A 156 -17.74 27.33 16.62
C ALA A 156 -18.58 28.33 15.80
N GLU A 157 -18.82 28.01 14.50
CA GLU A 157 -19.70 28.79 13.64
C GLU A 157 -21.13 28.83 14.20
N LYS A 158 -21.70 27.66 14.48
CA LYS A 158 -23.09 27.58 14.97
C LYS A 158 -23.29 28.12 16.39
N LYS A 159 -22.25 28.06 17.22
CA LYS A 159 -22.24 28.76 18.52
C LYS A 159 -22.39 30.28 18.35
N THR A 160 -21.72 30.85 17.35
CA THR A 160 -21.82 32.28 17.05
C THR A 160 -23.22 32.63 16.55
N GLU A 161 -23.79 31.82 15.64
CA GLU A 161 -25.17 32.00 15.17
C GLU A 161 -26.19 31.92 16.30
N PHE A 162 -26.05 30.91 17.17
CA PHE A 162 -26.88 30.78 18.36
C PHE A 162 -26.81 32.03 19.28
N ASN A 163 -25.60 32.50 19.59
CA ASN A 163 -25.41 33.69 20.41
C ASN A 163 -26.05 34.93 19.78
N ASN A 164 -25.94 35.09 18.46
CA ASN A 164 -26.55 36.19 17.71
C ASN A 164 -28.09 36.11 17.75
N ALA A 165 -28.65 34.89 17.52
CA ALA A 165 -30.10 34.70 17.60
C ALA A 165 -30.64 34.97 19.01
N GLN A 166 -29.93 34.51 20.04
CA GLN A 166 -30.26 34.79 21.45
C GLN A 166 -30.26 36.29 21.75
N GLN A 167 -29.24 36.99 21.32
CA GLN A 167 -29.11 38.43 21.52
C GLN A 167 -30.22 39.20 20.79
N LYS A 168 -30.52 38.86 19.53
CA LYS A 168 -31.62 39.49 18.79
C LYS A 168 -32.97 39.33 19.49
N LEU A 169 -33.27 38.10 19.91
CA LEU A 169 -34.50 37.82 20.64
C LEU A 169 -34.58 38.62 21.93
N ALA A 170 -33.50 38.67 22.74
CA ALA A 170 -33.43 39.41 23.97
C ALA A 170 -33.66 40.93 23.78
N LEU A 171 -32.92 41.53 22.83
CA LEU A 171 -33.05 42.96 22.51
C LEU A 171 -34.45 43.30 22.01
N TYR A 172 -35.06 42.46 21.17
CA TYR A 172 -36.42 42.70 20.69
C TYR A 172 -37.45 42.63 21.80
N ARG A 173 -37.37 41.66 22.70
CA ARG A 173 -38.23 41.52 23.87
C ARG A 173 -38.08 42.71 24.83
N ASP A 174 -36.87 43.19 25.06
CA ASP A 174 -36.63 44.36 25.92
C ASP A 174 -37.19 45.64 25.34
N ALA A 175 -37.03 45.87 24.03
CA ALA A 175 -37.53 47.04 23.34
C ALA A 175 -39.08 47.08 23.25
N ASN A 176 -39.74 45.92 23.27
CA ASN A 176 -41.17 45.78 23.02
C ASN A 176 -41.96 45.25 24.25
N ARG A 177 -41.50 45.46 25.46
CA ARG A 177 -42.13 44.93 26.70
C ARG A 177 -43.62 45.23 26.87
N ASN A 178 -44.08 46.39 26.35
CA ASN A 178 -45.45 46.87 26.50
C ASN A 178 -46.23 46.84 25.17
N VAL A 179 -45.74 46.28 24.13
CA VAL A 179 -46.36 46.27 22.79
C VAL A 179 -47.12 44.94 22.60
N ASN A 180 -48.45 45.02 22.50
CA ASN A 180 -49.35 43.88 22.29
C ASN A 180 -49.99 43.89 20.88
N THR A 181 -49.29 44.40 19.87
CA THR A 181 -49.77 44.35 18.52
C THR A 181 -49.51 42.96 17.88
N ALA A 182 -50.42 42.53 17.00
CA ALA A 182 -50.27 41.25 16.30
C ALA A 182 -48.92 41.13 15.54
N ILE A 183 -48.47 42.26 14.94
CA ILE A 183 -47.17 42.31 14.25
C ILE A 183 -46.01 42.08 15.19
N ALA A 184 -46.00 42.70 16.40
CA ALA A 184 -44.94 42.52 17.36
C ALA A 184 -44.90 41.09 17.92
N LEU A 185 -46.07 40.48 18.14
CA LEU A 185 -46.17 39.08 18.60
C LEU A 185 -45.63 38.12 17.52
N THR A 186 -46.02 38.29 16.27
CA THR A 186 -45.51 37.47 15.16
C THR A 186 -43.99 37.58 15.03
N GLU A 187 -43.42 38.77 15.24
CA GLU A 187 -41.97 38.95 15.15
C GLU A 187 -41.24 38.27 16.34
N VAL A 188 -41.84 38.30 17.55
CA VAL A 188 -41.32 37.50 18.69
C VAL A 188 -41.31 36.02 18.35
N GLU A 189 -42.42 35.49 17.83
CA GLU A 189 -42.53 34.06 17.45
C GLU A 189 -41.48 33.67 16.37
N ARG A 190 -41.26 34.56 15.39
CA ARG A 190 -40.24 34.36 14.38
C ARG A 190 -38.83 34.29 14.99
N LEU A 191 -38.46 35.25 15.83
CA LEU A 191 -37.15 35.31 16.50
C LEU A 191 -36.98 34.15 17.49
N GLU A 192 -38.06 33.72 18.14
CA GLU A 192 -38.04 32.55 19.03
C GLU A 192 -37.81 31.25 18.25
N SER A 193 -38.46 31.12 17.11
CA SER A 193 -38.22 29.98 16.19
C SER A 193 -36.78 29.96 15.67
N GLU A 194 -36.23 31.13 15.27
CA GLU A 194 -34.83 31.28 14.85
C GLU A 194 -33.85 30.88 15.99
N TYR A 195 -34.11 31.35 17.23
CA TYR A 195 -33.35 30.98 18.39
C TYR A 195 -33.42 29.45 18.68
N GLN A 196 -34.62 28.87 18.66
CA GLN A 196 -34.80 27.43 18.90
C GLN A 196 -34.09 26.56 17.85
N LEU A 197 -34.15 26.95 16.57
CA LEU A 197 -33.45 26.29 15.53
C LEU A 197 -31.91 26.36 15.73
N ALA A 198 -31.40 27.56 16.00
CA ALA A 198 -29.97 27.76 16.26
C ALA A 198 -29.49 26.99 17.49
N PHE A 199 -30.27 26.97 18.57
CA PHE A 199 -30.01 26.21 19.79
C PHE A 199 -29.96 24.69 19.51
N SER A 200 -30.92 24.17 18.75
CA SER A 200 -31.02 22.78 18.40
C SER A 200 -29.75 22.31 17.61
N VAL A 201 -29.36 23.08 16.58
CA VAL A 201 -28.17 22.76 15.77
C VAL A 201 -26.88 22.85 16.60
N TYR A 202 -26.73 23.94 17.40
CA TYR A 202 -25.60 24.12 18.31
C TYR A 202 -25.47 22.95 19.30
N SER A 203 -26.59 22.57 19.93
CA SER A 203 -26.64 21.50 20.94
C SER A 203 -26.27 20.13 20.32
N GLU A 204 -26.74 19.85 19.09
CA GLU A 204 -26.42 18.63 18.39
C GLU A 204 -24.94 18.56 18.02
N LEU A 205 -24.38 19.65 17.51
CA LEU A 205 -22.94 19.72 17.20
C LEU A 205 -22.07 19.59 18.46
N ALA A 206 -22.52 20.13 19.62
CA ALA A 206 -21.82 19.94 20.89
C ALA A 206 -21.69 18.45 21.26
N LYS A 207 -22.77 17.67 21.08
CA LYS A 207 -22.75 16.21 21.30
C LYS A 207 -21.85 15.51 20.32
N GLN A 208 -21.87 15.92 19.02
CA GLN A 208 -21.00 15.33 17.99
C GLN A 208 -19.53 15.59 18.28
N VAL A 209 -19.14 16.80 18.74
CA VAL A 209 -17.76 17.11 19.16
C VAL A 209 -17.31 16.16 20.27
N GLU A 210 -18.13 15.95 21.29
CA GLU A 210 -17.78 15.04 22.40
C GLU A 210 -17.68 13.59 21.94
N THR A 211 -18.58 13.13 21.07
CA THR A 211 -18.52 11.79 20.47
C THR A 211 -17.25 11.62 19.66
N GLN A 212 -16.90 12.61 18.82
CA GLN A 212 -15.71 12.54 17.99
C GLN A 212 -14.41 12.59 18.81
N LYS A 213 -14.39 13.36 19.92
CA LYS A 213 -13.26 13.35 20.87
C LYS A 213 -13.04 11.97 21.50
N ILE A 214 -14.13 11.27 21.82
CA ILE A 214 -14.05 9.90 22.32
C ILE A 214 -13.49 8.99 21.23
N GLN A 215 -14.00 9.11 20.00
CA GLN A 215 -13.56 8.29 18.86
C GLN A 215 -12.06 8.48 18.53
N VAL A 216 -11.54 9.71 18.61
CA VAL A 216 -10.08 9.97 18.44
C VAL A 216 -9.24 9.23 19.49
N LYS A 217 -9.78 9.01 20.71
CA LYS A 217 -9.09 8.28 21.78
C LYS A 217 -9.23 6.76 21.65
N GLU A 218 -10.35 6.28 21.14
CA GLU A 218 -10.68 4.85 21.04
C GLU A 218 -10.16 4.19 19.74
N ASP A 219 -9.88 4.97 18.69
CA ASP A 219 -9.53 4.46 17.35
C ASP A 219 -8.09 3.92 17.25
N THR A 220 -7.61 3.23 18.30
CA THR A 220 -6.48 2.31 18.16
C THR A 220 -7.02 0.94 17.77
N PRO A 221 -6.96 0.57 16.46
CA PRO A 221 -7.46 -0.73 16.03
C PRO A 221 -6.67 -1.83 16.73
N VAL A 222 -7.39 -2.72 17.42
CA VAL A 222 -6.79 -3.92 18.00
C VAL A 222 -6.71 -4.97 16.90
N PHE A 223 -5.50 -5.26 16.45
CA PHE A 223 -5.25 -6.37 15.52
C PHE A 223 -5.02 -7.65 16.30
N ALA A 224 -5.87 -8.65 16.10
CA ALA A 224 -5.64 -9.99 16.61
C ALA A 224 -4.79 -10.78 15.60
N VAL A 225 -3.66 -11.31 16.05
CA VAL A 225 -2.84 -12.22 15.24
C VAL A 225 -3.44 -13.60 15.31
N LEU A 226 -4.08 -14.05 14.22
CA LEU A 226 -4.72 -15.36 14.13
C LEU A 226 -3.70 -16.49 13.93
N LYS A 227 -2.61 -16.19 13.21
CA LYS A 227 -1.55 -17.13 12.91
C LYS A 227 -0.21 -16.43 13.00
N GLU A 228 0.61 -16.84 13.94
CA GLU A 228 1.96 -16.30 14.12
C GLU A 228 2.89 -16.71 12.99
N ALA A 229 3.87 -15.86 12.69
CA ALA A 229 4.93 -16.17 11.74
C ALA A 229 5.89 -17.19 12.36
N VAL A 230 6.02 -18.34 11.70
CA VAL A 230 6.90 -19.44 12.15
C VAL A 230 7.96 -19.68 11.09
N VAL A 231 9.19 -20.00 11.54
CA VAL A 231 10.29 -20.33 10.62
C VAL A 231 9.93 -21.61 9.84
N PRO A 232 9.84 -21.55 8.50
CA PRO A 232 9.41 -22.68 7.72
C PRO A 232 10.48 -23.77 7.67
N LEU A 233 10.07 -25.01 7.94
CA LEU A 233 10.95 -26.19 7.85
C LEU A 233 11.13 -26.70 6.42
N LYS A 234 10.16 -26.39 5.53
CA LYS A 234 10.17 -26.84 4.13
C LYS A 234 10.21 -25.66 3.19
N LYS A 235 10.92 -25.82 2.06
CA LYS A 235 10.93 -24.82 0.98
C LYS A 235 9.59 -24.77 0.28
N SER A 236 9.04 -23.57 0.08
CA SER A 236 7.78 -23.33 -0.63
C SER A 236 7.94 -23.23 -2.16
N GLY A 237 9.17 -23.19 -2.67
CA GLY A 237 9.44 -23.07 -4.11
C GLY A 237 9.16 -24.36 -4.88
N THR A 238 8.90 -24.22 -6.20
CA THR A 238 8.74 -25.37 -7.11
C THR A 238 9.96 -26.27 -7.06
N PRO A 239 9.77 -27.60 -6.99
CA PRO A 239 10.89 -28.54 -6.97
C PRO A 239 11.74 -28.40 -8.21
N LYS A 240 13.06 -28.33 -8.03
CA LYS A 240 14.03 -28.15 -9.12
C LYS A 240 13.98 -29.26 -10.18
N SER A 241 13.36 -30.40 -9.86
CA SER A 241 13.13 -31.53 -10.78
C SER A 241 12.13 -31.20 -11.87
N LEU A 242 11.13 -30.35 -11.62
CA LEU A 242 10.10 -30.04 -12.60
C LEU A 242 10.62 -29.36 -13.87
N PRO A 243 11.39 -28.26 -13.79
CA PRO A 243 12.00 -27.67 -14.99
C PRO A 243 12.98 -28.62 -15.71
N LEU A 244 13.68 -29.48 -14.97
CA LEU A 244 14.57 -30.50 -15.58
C LEU A 244 13.78 -31.49 -16.44
N ILE A 245 12.66 -32.01 -15.92
CA ILE A 245 11.77 -32.93 -16.64
C ILE A 245 11.21 -32.26 -17.90
N ILE A 246 10.79 -30.99 -17.80
CA ILE A 246 10.27 -30.22 -18.94
C ILE A 246 11.37 -30.06 -20.01
N CYS A 247 12.61 -29.72 -19.63
CA CYS A 247 13.71 -29.60 -20.56
C CYS A 247 14.06 -30.94 -21.27
N ILE A 248 14.04 -32.05 -20.52
CA ILE A 248 14.27 -33.39 -21.12
C ILE A 248 13.16 -33.70 -22.11
N PHE A 249 11.91 -33.48 -21.77
CA PHE A 249 10.76 -33.74 -22.64
C PHE A 249 10.81 -32.88 -23.90
N LEU A 250 11.09 -31.59 -23.78
CA LEU A 250 11.29 -30.71 -24.96
C LEU A 250 12.47 -31.13 -25.81
N GLY A 251 13.59 -31.54 -25.21
CA GLY A 251 14.76 -32.05 -25.92
C GLY A 251 14.44 -33.28 -26.75
N LEU A 252 13.65 -34.22 -26.20
CA LEU A 252 13.19 -35.42 -26.93
C LEU A 252 12.24 -35.06 -28.07
N LEU A 253 11.32 -34.13 -27.87
CA LEU A 253 10.40 -33.65 -28.92
C LEU A 253 11.15 -32.99 -30.08
N PHE A 254 12.09 -32.09 -29.79
CA PHE A 254 12.89 -31.42 -30.81
C PHE A 254 13.83 -32.41 -31.56
N SER A 255 14.45 -33.34 -30.84
CA SER A 255 15.29 -34.37 -31.42
C SER A 255 14.49 -35.30 -32.34
N GLY A 256 13.33 -35.79 -31.88
CA GLY A 256 12.42 -36.62 -32.67
C GLY A 256 11.87 -35.88 -33.90
N GLY A 257 11.43 -34.63 -33.72
CA GLY A 257 10.99 -33.78 -34.82
C GLY A 257 12.06 -33.53 -35.86
N PHE A 258 13.30 -33.27 -35.44
CA PHE A 258 14.43 -33.05 -36.33
C PHE A 258 14.74 -34.31 -37.16
N VAL A 259 14.72 -35.50 -36.55
CA VAL A 259 14.96 -36.78 -37.26
C VAL A 259 13.88 -37.06 -38.30
N LEU A 260 12.61 -36.80 -37.95
CA LEU A 260 11.47 -36.99 -38.86
C LEU A 260 11.48 -36.00 -40.04
N LEU A 261 11.86 -34.76 -39.80
CA LEU A 261 11.90 -33.69 -40.82
C LEU A 261 13.17 -33.76 -41.70
N LYS A 262 14.26 -34.41 -41.27
CA LYS A 262 15.51 -34.49 -42.01
C LYS A 262 15.34 -35.12 -43.39
N LYS A 263 14.63 -36.25 -43.48
CA LYS A 263 14.38 -36.97 -44.75
C LYS A 263 13.55 -36.17 -45.77
N PRO A 264 12.37 -35.59 -45.42
CA PRO A 264 11.61 -34.81 -46.37
C PRO A 264 12.32 -33.54 -46.80
N VAL A 265 13.06 -32.86 -45.89
CA VAL A 265 13.82 -31.64 -46.21
C VAL A 265 14.99 -31.96 -47.17
N GLU A 266 15.75 -33.05 -46.97
CA GLU A 266 16.77 -33.49 -47.91
C GLU A 266 16.22 -33.83 -49.30
N ASN A 267 15.04 -34.44 -49.37
CA ASN A 267 14.38 -34.75 -50.64
C ASN A 267 13.96 -33.48 -51.41
N VAL A 268 13.40 -32.49 -50.71
CA VAL A 268 13.02 -31.22 -51.30
C VAL A 268 14.25 -30.42 -51.78
N ILE A 269 15.33 -30.42 -51.00
CA ILE A 269 16.57 -29.77 -51.40
C ILE A 269 17.19 -30.46 -52.64
N LYS A 270 17.14 -31.80 -52.74
CA LYS A 270 17.59 -32.56 -53.92
C LYS A 270 16.74 -32.26 -55.16
N GLU A 271 15.42 -32.13 -55.01
CA GLU A 271 14.54 -31.75 -56.14
C GLU A 271 14.82 -30.32 -56.65
N ILE A 272 15.02 -29.35 -55.73
CA ILE A 272 15.37 -27.98 -56.11
C ILE A 272 16.73 -27.92 -56.85
N LYS A 273 17.75 -28.68 -56.37
CA LYS A 273 19.05 -28.78 -57.05
C LYS A 273 19.00 -29.46 -58.40
N ARG A 274 17.97 -30.27 -58.68
CA ARG A 274 17.82 -30.97 -59.97
C ARG A 274 17.06 -30.14 -61.02
N LYS A 275 16.40 -29.05 -60.59
CA LYS A 275 15.65 -28.13 -61.46
C LYS A 275 16.42 -26.85 -61.85
N ASN A 276 17.56 -26.60 -61.21
CA ASN A 276 18.55 -25.60 -61.61
C ASN A 276 19.79 -26.26 -62.26
#